data_a5ea83919bb9016d89c782e1b675afc8
#
_entry.id   a5ea83919bb9016d89c782e1b675afc8
#
_cell.length_a   1.000
_cell.length_b   1.000
_cell.length_c   1.000
_cell.angle_alpha   90.00
_cell.angle_beta   90.00
_cell.angle_gamma   90.00
#
_symmetry.space_group_name_H-M   'P 1'
#
loop_
_entity.id
_entity.type
_entity.pdbx_description
1 polymer ?
#
loop_
_entity_poly.entity_id
_entity_poly.type
_entity_poly.pdbx_seq_one_letter_code
_entity_poly.pdbx_strand_id
1 'polypeptide(L)'
;MATGDQTLINFPRESTMKEISQALQTMAFTQAANLENISTWDQISGLSRNGYAQKIFDFGDQILEKWTDTAVGQEYDFPWQVTHFENVELEDGEVIPGTFLEAHYTTPFGLQFSNRAFLRCPDGLAAGTYHLKLEKNWGNNAKADTYWQFTLTKAVPAGGSVYGFTQMPDVAPSNWKATSYAADGITTIETVAVTSGSDGTDLGTMQHTTRNGNLNSMQESAYGWNRWKYSAARQWLNSTQPKGKWWTKQDDWDIAPSQLATKDGFLCGMPADMLAALKTVKVTTLANTVNDGDVTDITYDRVFLASMSQMNVNMSKEEGTVHEYWQRRTNSKTPIEPWKTYPIMIRYSAANHTSPQHVFSRSASRGSANNVMYVYTSGGVYNTTAWYSYVYAPLVVV
;
A
#
# COMPACT_ATOMS: atom_id res chain seq x y z
N MET A 1 37.22 57.96 -45.27
CA MET A 1 37.23 57.02 -44.10
C MET A 1 35.92 56.31 -44.08
N ALA A 2 35.93 55.07 -44.42
CA ALA A 2 34.73 54.23 -44.42
C ALA A 2 34.52 53.66 -43.01
N THR A 3 33.40 53.99 -42.38
CA THR A 3 32.98 53.46 -41.12
C THR A 3 32.44 52.03 -41.42
N GLY A 4 33.19 51.04 -40.99
CA GLY A 4 32.77 49.64 -41.12
C GLY A 4 31.51 49.36 -40.26
N ASP A 5 30.50 48.89 -40.94
CA ASP A 5 29.29 48.38 -40.32
C ASP A 5 29.62 47.10 -39.56
N GLN A 6 29.69 47.18 -38.25
CA GLN A 6 29.85 45.97 -37.41
C GLN A 6 28.49 45.27 -37.32
N THR A 7 28.32 44.26 -38.13
CA THR A 7 27.17 43.33 -37.98
C THR A 7 27.30 42.61 -36.65
N LEU A 8 26.57 43.05 -35.65
CA LEU A 8 26.43 42.35 -34.39
C LEU A 8 25.77 40.96 -34.65
N ILE A 9 26.56 39.92 -34.65
CA ILE A 9 26.04 38.53 -34.68
C ILE A 9 25.38 38.31 -33.30
N ASN A 10 24.07 38.25 -33.31
CA ASN A 10 23.27 37.95 -32.11
C ASN A 10 23.41 36.46 -31.83
N PHE A 11 24.30 36.06 -30.95
CA PHE A 11 24.38 34.68 -30.48
C PHE A 11 23.10 34.33 -29.71
N PRO A 12 22.52 33.18 -30.00
CA PRO A 12 21.38 32.71 -29.22
C PRO A 12 21.69 32.75 -27.72
N ARG A 13 20.72 33.12 -26.92
CA ARG A 13 20.89 33.11 -25.46
C ARG A 13 21.25 31.70 -25.02
N GLU A 14 21.97 31.54 -23.92
CA GLU A 14 22.40 30.24 -23.36
C GLU A 14 21.22 29.28 -23.17
N SER A 15 20.05 29.80 -22.78
CA SER A 15 18.79 29.04 -22.71
C SER A 15 18.38 28.46 -24.07
N THR A 16 18.45 29.27 -25.15
CA THR A 16 18.10 28.79 -26.50
C THR A 16 19.09 27.76 -27.02
N MET A 17 20.39 27.92 -26.74
CA MET A 17 21.40 26.90 -27.07
C MET A 17 21.20 25.60 -26.31
N LYS A 18 20.79 25.69 -25.05
CA LYS A 18 20.45 24.55 -24.22
C LYS A 18 19.22 23.82 -24.77
N GLU A 19 18.18 24.56 -25.17
CA GLU A 19 16.97 24.00 -25.79
C GLU A 19 17.27 23.33 -27.15
N ILE A 20 18.10 23.98 -28.01
CA ILE A 20 18.52 23.37 -29.28
C ILE A 20 19.38 22.13 -29.06
N SER A 21 20.29 22.13 -28.08
CA SER A 21 21.09 20.97 -27.73
C SER A 21 20.22 19.82 -27.23
N GLN A 22 19.25 20.11 -26.37
CA GLN A 22 18.29 19.12 -25.86
C GLN A 22 17.41 18.57 -27.00
N ALA A 23 16.94 19.44 -27.91
CA ALA A 23 16.14 19.00 -29.05
C ALA A 23 16.97 18.11 -30.01
N LEU A 24 18.23 18.47 -30.28
CA LEU A 24 19.13 17.66 -31.09
C LEU A 24 19.48 16.33 -30.43
N GLN A 25 19.71 16.30 -29.13
CA GLN A 25 19.92 15.07 -28.36
C GLN A 25 18.65 14.20 -28.37
N THR A 26 17.49 14.81 -28.23
CA THR A 26 16.20 14.10 -28.34
C THR A 26 16.03 13.51 -29.73
N MET A 27 16.30 14.27 -30.80
CA MET A 27 16.21 13.78 -32.16
C MET A 27 17.22 12.65 -32.44
N ALA A 28 18.47 12.78 -31.98
CA ALA A 28 19.49 11.75 -32.12
C ALA A 28 19.12 10.50 -31.33
N PHE A 29 18.62 10.63 -30.14
CA PHE A 29 18.15 9.53 -29.31
C PHE A 29 16.92 8.85 -29.92
N THR A 30 15.98 9.63 -30.44
CA THR A 30 14.77 9.19 -31.11
C THR A 30 15.09 8.40 -32.40
N GLN A 31 16.08 8.86 -33.17
CA GLN A 31 16.57 8.15 -34.35
C GLN A 31 17.36 6.89 -34.00
N ALA A 32 18.16 6.92 -32.93
CA ALA A 32 18.95 5.77 -32.49
C ALA A 32 18.08 4.71 -31.79
N ALA A 33 17.02 5.12 -31.10
CA ALA A 33 16.12 4.21 -30.38
C ALA A 33 15.07 3.53 -31.29
N ASN A 34 14.96 3.94 -32.56
CA ASN A 34 13.95 3.42 -33.49
C ASN A 34 12.55 3.46 -32.84
N LEU A 35 11.97 4.65 -32.69
CA LEU A 35 10.78 4.97 -31.86
C LEU A 35 9.52 4.12 -32.15
N GLU A 36 9.49 3.44 -33.29
CA GLU A 36 8.44 2.45 -33.54
C GLU A 36 8.58 1.21 -32.63
N ASN A 37 9.70 1.09 -31.88
CA ASN A 37 10.02 -0.08 -31.04
C ASN A 37 10.74 0.28 -29.74
N ILE A 38 10.20 1.20 -28.91
CA ILE A 38 10.61 1.26 -27.49
C ILE A 38 10.02 0.02 -26.84
N SER A 39 10.85 -1.01 -26.66
CA SER A 39 10.41 -2.34 -26.23
C SER A 39 11.13 -2.83 -24.99
N THR A 40 12.10 -2.09 -24.46
CA THR A 40 12.88 -2.53 -23.30
C THR A 40 12.76 -1.53 -22.12
N TRP A 41 12.76 -2.06 -20.93
CA TRP A 41 12.76 -1.26 -19.70
C TRP A 41 13.99 -0.36 -19.55
N ASP A 42 15.14 -0.77 -20.10
CA ASP A 42 16.35 0.06 -20.14
C ASP A 42 16.15 1.32 -20.99
N GLN A 43 15.51 1.19 -22.16
CA GLN A 43 15.18 2.33 -23.02
C GLN A 43 14.20 3.30 -22.31
N ILE A 44 13.16 2.77 -21.67
CA ILE A 44 12.16 3.58 -20.94
C ILE A 44 12.83 4.31 -19.78
N SER A 45 13.65 3.62 -18.99
CA SER A 45 14.40 4.21 -17.87
C SER A 45 15.41 5.27 -18.36
N GLY A 46 16.06 5.03 -19.49
CA GLY A 46 16.96 6.01 -20.13
C GLY A 46 16.22 7.28 -20.57
N LEU A 47 15.03 7.14 -21.16
CA LEU A 47 14.16 8.27 -21.53
C LEU A 47 13.72 9.05 -20.30
N SER A 48 13.31 8.35 -19.26
CA SER A 48 12.88 8.95 -17.99
C SER A 48 14.01 9.76 -17.37
N ARG A 49 15.17 9.13 -17.15
CA ARG A 49 16.33 9.76 -16.50
C ARG A 49 16.81 11.02 -17.22
N ASN A 50 16.68 11.05 -18.55
CA ASN A 50 17.05 12.22 -19.34
C ASN A 50 15.94 13.26 -19.49
N GLY A 51 14.77 13.07 -18.87
CA GLY A 51 13.61 13.95 -18.94
C GLY A 51 12.93 13.97 -20.32
N TYR A 52 13.14 12.92 -21.14
CA TYR A 52 12.53 12.81 -22.47
C TYR A 52 11.25 12.01 -22.50
N ALA A 53 10.97 11.20 -21.47
CA ALA A 53 9.78 10.36 -21.43
C ALA A 53 8.49 11.15 -21.67
N GLN A 54 8.34 12.35 -21.07
CA GLN A 54 7.18 13.22 -21.25
C GLN A 54 6.99 13.79 -22.68
N LYS A 55 8.00 13.65 -23.55
CA LYS A 55 7.93 14.08 -24.96
C LYS A 55 7.52 12.92 -25.87
N ILE A 56 7.55 11.71 -25.36
CA ILE A 56 7.38 10.46 -26.11
C ILE A 56 6.11 9.75 -25.68
N PHE A 57 5.84 9.69 -24.38
CA PHE A 57 4.65 9.04 -23.84
C PHE A 57 3.58 10.06 -23.49
N ASP A 58 2.33 9.70 -23.75
CA ASP A 58 1.16 10.41 -23.24
C ASP A 58 0.62 9.71 -21.98
N PHE A 59 -0.17 10.43 -21.20
CA PHE A 59 -0.81 9.86 -20.01
C PHE A 59 -1.86 8.81 -20.40
N GLY A 60 -1.70 7.62 -19.86
CA GLY A 60 -2.51 6.45 -20.17
C GLY A 60 -1.90 5.51 -21.18
N ASP A 61 -0.76 5.88 -21.83
CA ASP A 61 0.01 4.94 -22.64
C ASP A 61 0.40 3.73 -21.81
N GLN A 62 0.31 2.54 -22.40
CA GLN A 62 0.54 1.29 -21.70
C GLN A 62 1.80 0.59 -22.22
N ILE A 63 2.64 0.19 -21.29
CA ILE A 63 3.76 -0.72 -21.53
C ILE A 63 3.24 -2.11 -21.20
N LEU A 64 3.15 -2.96 -22.21
CA LEU A 64 2.69 -4.33 -22.05
C LEU A 64 3.75 -5.15 -21.32
N GLU A 65 3.34 -5.75 -20.23
CA GLU A 65 4.22 -6.58 -19.41
C GLU A 65 3.40 -7.69 -18.74
N LYS A 66 4.09 -8.63 -18.16
CA LYS A 66 3.52 -9.73 -17.39
C LYS A 66 4.05 -9.73 -15.97
N TRP A 67 3.22 -10.20 -15.07
CA TRP A 67 3.60 -10.49 -13.70
C TRP A 67 3.28 -11.95 -13.38
N THR A 68 4.19 -12.64 -12.69
CA THR A 68 4.04 -14.06 -12.36
C THR A 68 3.80 -14.22 -10.86
N ASP A 69 2.70 -14.86 -10.46
CA ASP A 69 2.57 -15.41 -9.10
C ASP A 69 3.51 -16.63 -8.99
N THR A 70 4.73 -16.39 -8.56
CA THR A 70 5.80 -17.40 -8.50
C THR A 70 5.48 -18.53 -7.52
N ALA A 71 4.64 -18.27 -6.50
CA ALA A 71 4.23 -19.29 -5.53
C ALA A 71 3.44 -20.43 -6.17
N VAL A 72 2.78 -20.16 -7.32
CA VAL A 72 1.95 -21.15 -8.05
C VAL A 72 2.33 -21.25 -9.54
N GLY A 73 3.28 -20.43 -10.03
CA GLY A 73 3.72 -20.42 -11.42
C GLY A 73 2.68 -19.88 -12.41
N GLN A 74 1.75 -19.04 -11.95
CA GLN A 74 0.70 -18.47 -12.79
C GLN A 74 1.11 -17.09 -13.31
N GLU A 75 1.10 -16.92 -14.63
CA GLU A 75 1.39 -15.65 -15.30
C GLU A 75 0.11 -14.87 -15.60
N TYR A 76 0.18 -13.54 -15.47
CA TYR A 76 -0.92 -12.60 -15.73
C TYR A 76 -0.45 -11.46 -16.62
N ASP A 77 -1.28 -11.01 -17.55
CA ASP A 77 -1.05 -9.75 -18.25
C ASP A 77 -1.17 -8.60 -17.24
N PHE A 78 -0.11 -7.81 -17.14
CA PHE A 78 0.02 -6.78 -16.14
C PHE A 78 0.60 -5.49 -16.73
N PRO A 79 -0.13 -4.86 -17.69
CA PRO A 79 0.35 -3.67 -18.36
C PRO A 79 0.48 -2.50 -17.39
N TRP A 80 1.51 -1.68 -17.62
CA TRP A 80 1.83 -0.50 -16.85
C TRP A 80 1.48 0.75 -17.62
N GLN A 81 0.66 1.61 -17.05
CA GLN A 81 0.21 2.85 -17.70
C GLN A 81 0.95 4.06 -17.16
N VAL A 82 1.34 4.97 -18.04
CA VAL A 82 1.95 6.24 -17.68
C VAL A 82 0.93 7.13 -16.97
N THR A 83 1.23 7.57 -15.75
CA THR A 83 0.32 8.39 -14.97
C THR A 83 0.82 9.80 -14.69
N HIS A 84 2.14 9.99 -14.60
CA HIS A 84 2.73 11.27 -14.23
C HIS A 84 4.21 11.37 -14.60
N PHE A 85 4.71 12.60 -14.72
CA PHE A 85 6.14 12.92 -14.86
C PHE A 85 6.50 14.01 -13.87
N GLU A 86 7.43 13.72 -12.97
CA GLU A 86 7.98 14.72 -12.06
C GLU A 86 9.40 14.35 -11.61
N ASN A 87 10.11 15.30 -11.02
CA ASN A 87 11.37 14.97 -10.38
C ASN A 87 11.13 14.22 -9.07
N VAL A 88 11.85 13.14 -8.86
CA VAL A 88 11.75 12.30 -7.66
C VAL A 88 13.06 12.32 -6.88
N GLU A 89 12.96 12.26 -5.55
CA GLU A 89 14.10 12.14 -4.63
C GLU A 89 14.36 10.65 -4.39
N LEU A 90 15.59 10.22 -4.61
CA LEU A 90 16.08 8.88 -4.32
C LEU A 90 16.51 8.74 -2.84
N GLU A 91 16.79 7.51 -2.41
CA GLU A 91 17.19 7.23 -1.03
C GLU A 91 18.52 7.89 -0.61
N ASP A 92 19.43 8.11 -1.56
CA ASP A 92 20.69 8.83 -1.35
C ASP A 92 20.56 10.36 -1.41
N GLY A 93 19.35 10.87 -1.65
CA GLY A 93 19.04 12.29 -1.77
C GLY A 93 19.26 12.88 -3.18
N GLU A 94 19.66 12.08 -4.17
CA GLU A 94 19.69 12.52 -5.56
C GLU A 94 18.26 12.80 -6.04
N VAL A 95 18.10 13.88 -6.82
CA VAL A 95 16.81 14.23 -7.44
C VAL A 95 16.95 14.07 -8.94
N ILE A 96 16.13 13.18 -9.50
CA ILE A 96 16.15 12.82 -10.92
C ILE A 96 14.76 12.96 -11.55
N PRO A 97 14.66 13.18 -12.87
CA PRO A 97 13.39 13.02 -13.57
C PRO A 97 12.88 11.58 -13.43
N GLY A 98 11.60 11.44 -13.13
CA GLY A 98 10.93 10.15 -12.98
C GLY A 98 9.67 10.05 -13.82
N THR A 99 9.40 8.86 -14.34
CA THR A 99 8.15 8.49 -15.00
C THR A 99 7.38 7.55 -14.11
N PHE A 100 6.19 7.97 -13.70
CA PHE A 100 5.28 7.18 -12.86
C PHE A 100 4.44 6.25 -13.71
N LEU A 101 4.50 4.97 -13.39
CA LEU A 101 3.77 3.92 -14.06
C LEU A 101 2.90 3.18 -13.05
N GLU A 102 1.59 3.17 -13.27
CA GLU A 102 0.64 2.45 -12.42
C GLU A 102 0.12 1.20 -13.15
N ALA A 103 0.00 0.09 -12.45
CA ALA A 103 -0.59 -1.10 -13.03
C ALA A 103 -2.01 -0.82 -13.53
N HIS A 104 -2.29 -1.13 -14.78
CA HIS A 104 -3.61 -0.93 -15.39
C HIS A 104 -4.66 -1.83 -14.75
N TYR A 105 -4.30 -3.09 -14.51
CA TYR A 105 -5.07 -4.04 -13.73
C TYR A 105 -4.57 -4.15 -12.30
N THR A 106 -5.44 -4.58 -11.41
CA THR A 106 -5.04 -4.85 -10.01
C THR A 106 -4.36 -6.21 -9.90
N THR A 107 -3.69 -6.43 -8.78
CA THR A 107 -3.20 -7.77 -8.43
C THR A 107 -4.32 -8.81 -8.58
N PRO A 108 -3.99 -10.06 -9.01
CA PRO A 108 -4.99 -11.10 -9.27
C PRO A 108 -5.62 -11.66 -8.00
N PHE A 109 -5.05 -11.36 -6.85
CA PHE A 109 -5.56 -11.75 -5.52
C PHE A 109 -5.42 -10.58 -4.54
N GLY A 110 -6.21 -10.64 -3.48
CA GLY A 110 -6.14 -9.67 -2.39
C GLY A 110 -5.10 -10.06 -1.33
N LEU A 111 -4.57 -9.06 -0.66
CA LEU A 111 -3.66 -9.20 0.47
C LEU A 111 -4.05 -8.18 1.54
N GLN A 112 -3.93 -8.56 2.81
CA GLN A 112 -4.22 -7.66 3.92
C GLN A 112 -3.26 -6.47 3.90
N PHE A 113 -3.80 -5.25 4.05
CA PHE A 113 -2.97 -4.06 4.20
C PHE A 113 -2.12 -4.16 5.47
N SER A 114 -2.76 -4.53 6.58
CA SER A 114 -2.12 -4.99 7.81
C SER A 114 -3.02 -6.02 8.47
N ASN A 115 -2.46 -7.01 9.11
CA ASN A 115 -3.24 -7.92 9.92
C ASN A 115 -3.46 -7.33 11.32
N ARG A 116 -4.24 -7.98 12.10
CA ARG A 116 -4.68 -7.56 13.43
C ARG A 116 -4.00 -8.37 14.52
N ALA A 117 -3.71 -7.74 15.64
CA ALA A 117 -3.24 -8.40 16.84
C ALA A 117 -4.13 -7.98 18.01
N PHE A 118 -4.50 -8.93 18.87
CA PHE A 118 -5.47 -8.64 19.90
C PHE A 118 -4.91 -8.74 21.33
N LEU A 119 -4.29 -9.84 21.70
CA LEU A 119 -3.66 -10.04 22.99
C LEU A 119 -2.25 -10.57 22.77
N ARG A 120 -1.26 -9.83 23.22
CA ARG A 120 0.10 -10.31 23.23
C ARG A 120 0.41 -11.00 24.54
N CYS A 121 1.22 -12.04 24.47
CA CYS A 121 1.68 -12.83 25.59
C CYS A 121 3.22 -12.72 25.70
N PRO A 122 3.78 -11.61 26.25
CA PRO A 122 5.23 -11.43 26.31
C PRO A 122 5.91 -12.57 27.05
N ASP A 123 5.31 -13.04 28.15
CA ASP A 123 5.80 -14.14 28.97
C ASP A 123 5.19 -15.51 28.59
N GLY A 124 4.35 -15.53 27.53
CA GLY A 124 3.54 -16.70 27.16
C GLY A 124 2.28 -16.83 28.00
N LEU A 125 1.47 -17.86 27.65
CA LEU A 125 0.34 -18.32 28.45
C LEU A 125 0.40 -19.85 28.56
N ALA A 126 0.23 -20.40 29.75
CA ALA A 126 0.09 -21.85 29.94
C ALA A 126 -1.23 -22.33 29.31
N ALA A 127 -1.38 -23.64 29.11
CA ALA A 127 -2.70 -24.23 28.87
C ALA A 127 -3.59 -23.97 30.10
N GLY A 128 -4.85 -23.56 29.87
CA GLY A 128 -5.77 -23.20 30.95
C GLY A 128 -6.93 -22.35 30.50
N THR A 129 -7.84 -22.05 31.44
CA THR A 129 -8.97 -21.16 31.20
C THR A 129 -8.61 -19.74 31.63
N TYR A 130 -8.94 -18.81 30.77
CA TYR A 130 -8.65 -17.38 30.91
C TYR A 130 -9.89 -16.56 30.66
N HIS A 131 -9.96 -15.42 31.33
CA HIS A 131 -10.97 -14.42 31.01
C HIS A 131 -10.35 -13.01 30.96
N LEU A 132 -11.07 -12.11 30.30
CA LEU A 132 -10.76 -10.70 30.28
C LEU A 132 -12.03 -9.88 30.27
N LYS A 133 -11.97 -8.67 30.82
CA LYS A 133 -13.08 -7.74 30.90
C LYS A 133 -13.09 -6.78 29.75
N LEU A 134 -14.25 -6.44 29.23
CA LEU A 134 -14.43 -5.33 28.29
C LEU A 134 -14.63 -4.03 29.05
N GLU A 135 -13.78 -3.04 28.84
CA GLU A 135 -13.88 -1.75 29.50
C GLU A 135 -15.00 -0.88 28.91
N LYS A 136 -15.20 -0.95 27.61
CA LYS A 136 -16.18 -0.14 26.88
C LYS A 136 -16.97 -0.97 25.91
N ASN A 137 -18.13 -0.46 25.49
CA ASN A 137 -18.89 -1.08 24.42
C ASN A 137 -18.06 -1.16 23.15
N TRP A 138 -18.08 -2.36 22.55
CA TRP A 138 -17.49 -2.60 21.26
C TRP A 138 -18.56 -3.11 20.30
N GLY A 139 -19.16 -2.22 19.53
CA GLY A 139 -20.28 -2.53 18.66
C GLY A 139 -21.53 -2.98 19.44
N ASN A 140 -22.38 -3.74 18.74
CA ASN A 140 -23.67 -4.15 19.30
C ASN A 140 -23.59 -5.38 20.21
N ASN A 141 -22.61 -6.24 20.02
CA ASN A 141 -22.52 -7.54 20.66
C ASN A 141 -21.57 -7.59 21.86
N ALA A 142 -20.58 -6.73 21.91
CA ALA A 142 -19.62 -6.66 22.99
C ALA A 142 -19.87 -5.43 23.86
N LYS A 143 -20.38 -5.68 25.06
CA LYS A 143 -20.80 -4.61 26.01
C LYS A 143 -19.73 -4.39 27.08
N ALA A 144 -19.62 -3.14 27.54
CA ALA A 144 -18.81 -2.81 28.70
C ALA A 144 -19.19 -3.67 29.90
N ASP A 145 -18.24 -3.87 30.77
CA ASP A 145 -18.38 -4.65 32.02
C ASP A 145 -18.77 -6.12 31.83
N THR A 146 -18.68 -6.65 30.61
CA THR A 146 -18.83 -8.07 30.35
C THR A 146 -17.49 -8.78 30.36
N TYR A 147 -17.53 -10.05 30.79
CA TYR A 147 -16.36 -10.93 30.79
C TYR A 147 -16.44 -11.93 29.65
N TRP A 148 -15.32 -12.16 29.03
CA TRP A 148 -15.15 -13.09 27.94
C TRP A 148 -14.10 -14.11 28.34
N GLN A 149 -14.44 -15.39 28.22
CA GLN A 149 -13.54 -16.48 28.59
C GLN A 149 -13.24 -17.39 27.42
N PHE A 150 -12.06 -17.97 27.47
CA PHE A 150 -11.62 -18.99 26.52
C PHE A 150 -10.67 -19.98 27.23
N THR A 151 -10.65 -21.24 26.76
CA THR A 151 -9.78 -22.26 27.32
C THR A 151 -8.75 -22.68 26.27
N LEU A 152 -7.47 -22.42 26.56
CA LEU A 152 -6.34 -22.90 25.76
C LEU A 152 -6.02 -24.33 26.16
N THR A 153 -5.96 -25.24 25.21
CA THR A 153 -5.51 -26.63 25.44
C THR A 153 -4.01 -26.78 25.24
N LYS A 154 -3.36 -25.80 24.59
CA LYS A 154 -1.94 -25.71 24.34
C LYS A 154 -1.38 -24.41 24.88
N ALA A 155 -0.15 -24.45 25.37
CA ALA A 155 0.54 -23.24 25.81
C ALA A 155 0.87 -22.33 24.62
N VAL A 156 0.76 -21.02 24.84
CA VAL A 156 1.29 -19.98 23.95
C VAL A 156 2.71 -19.66 24.43
N PRO A 157 3.75 -19.76 23.59
CA PRO A 157 5.11 -19.45 24.00
C PRO A 157 5.31 -17.96 24.27
N ALA A 158 6.37 -17.62 24.97
CA ALA A 158 6.77 -16.23 25.19
C ALA A 158 6.88 -15.47 23.86
N GLY A 159 6.32 -14.28 23.80
CA GLY A 159 6.23 -13.45 22.61
C GLY A 159 5.13 -13.86 21.61
N GLY A 160 4.41 -14.94 21.87
CA GLY A 160 3.22 -15.31 21.11
C GLY A 160 2.03 -14.39 21.35
N SER A 161 0.92 -14.69 20.72
CA SER A 161 -0.30 -13.86 20.81
C SER A 161 -1.57 -14.70 20.72
N VAL A 162 -2.66 -14.14 21.23
CA VAL A 162 -4.01 -14.65 21.02
C VAL A 162 -4.81 -13.58 20.29
N TYR A 163 -5.38 -13.94 19.16
CA TYR A 163 -6.18 -13.05 18.36
C TYR A 163 -7.56 -13.66 18.05
N GLY A 164 -8.56 -12.85 17.77
CA GLY A 164 -9.84 -13.38 17.34
C GLY A 164 -11.08 -12.68 17.90
N PHE A 165 -10.90 -11.79 18.83
CA PHE A 165 -12.01 -11.00 19.35
C PHE A 165 -12.50 -9.90 18.39
N THR A 166 -11.91 -9.81 17.24
CA THR A 166 -12.04 -8.75 16.27
C THR A 166 -13.38 -8.71 15.55
N GLN A 167 -14.07 -9.83 15.47
CA GLN A 167 -15.39 -9.88 14.85
C GLN A 167 -16.53 -9.72 15.86
N MET A 168 -16.21 -9.55 17.13
CA MET A 168 -17.19 -9.40 18.20
C MET A 168 -18.30 -8.39 17.95
N PRO A 169 -18.01 -7.17 17.43
CA PRO A 169 -19.05 -6.16 17.22
C PRO A 169 -20.16 -6.61 16.27
N ASP A 170 -19.78 -7.41 15.26
CA ASP A 170 -20.63 -7.72 14.12
C ASP A 170 -21.08 -9.19 14.05
N VAL A 171 -20.58 -10.04 14.96
CA VAL A 171 -20.85 -11.48 14.96
C VAL A 171 -21.54 -11.91 16.24
N ALA A 172 -22.49 -12.85 16.13
CA ALA A 172 -23.15 -13.41 17.33
C ALA A 172 -22.11 -14.05 18.27
N PRO A 173 -22.25 -13.89 19.60
CA PRO A 173 -21.29 -14.41 20.58
C PRO A 173 -20.97 -15.92 20.43
N SER A 174 -21.94 -16.71 20.01
CA SER A 174 -21.75 -18.16 19.76
C SER A 174 -20.70 -18.49 18.69
N ASN A 175 -20.33 -17.52 17.83
CA ASN A 175 -19.37 -17.69 16.76
C ASN A 175 -17.97 -17.12 17.07
N TRP A 176 -17.79 -16.59 18.27
CA TRP A 176 -16.51 -16.02 18.64
C TRP A 176 -15.46 -17.09 18.89
N LYS A 177 -14.27 -16.83 18.36
CA LYS A 177 -13.12 -17.70 18.50
C LYS A 177 -11.87 -16.91 18.83
N ALA A 178 -11.00 -17.52 19.60
CA ALA A 178 -9.65 -17.04 19.85
C ALA A 178 -8.67 -18.00 19.17
N THR A 179 -7.76 -17.44 18.38
CA THR A 179 -6.68 -18.19 17.72
C THR A 179 -5.36 -17.78 18.35
N SER A 180 -4.60 -18.75 18.84
CA SER A 180 -3.28 -18.49 19.39
C SER A 180 -2.18 -18.74 18.36
N TYR A 181 -1.14 -17.89 18.43
CA TYR A 181 0.02 -17.92 17.55
C TYR A 181 1.32 -18.02 18.33
N ALA A 182 2.30 -18.69 17.71
CA ALA A 182 3.68 -18.68 18.18
C ALA A 182 4.32 -17.28 18.06
N ALA A 183 5.53 -17.13 18.60
CA ALA A 183 6.26 -15.86 18.61
C ALA A 183 6.61 -15.33 17.19
N ASP A 184 6.59 -16.19 16.17
CA ASP A 184 6.78 -15.81 14.77
C ASP A 184 5.59 -15.04 14.17
N GLY A 185 4.43 -15.03 14.87
CA GLY A 185 3.19 -14.42 14.40
C GLY A 185 2.53 -15.15 13.21
N ILE A 186 3.05 -16.31 12.81
CA ILE A 186 2.62 -17.07 11.63
C ILE A 186 2.05 -18.43 12.04
N THR A 187 2.77 -19.13 12.91
CA THR A 187 2.42 -20.50 13.29
C THR A 187 1.22 -20.51 14.21
N THR A 188 0.07 -20.97 13.71
CA THR A 188 -1.12 -21.17 14.51
C THR A 188 -0.91 -22.34 15.47
N ILE A 189 -1.16 -22.11 16.75
CA ILE A 189 -1.09 -23.14 17.79
C ILE A 189 -2.44 -23.86 17.91
N GLU A 190 -3.51 -23.09 18.11
CA GLU A 190 -4.87 -23.60 18.18
C GLU A 190 -5.92 -22.50 17.95
N THR A 191 -7.17 -22.92 17.73
CA THR A 191 -8.32 -22.02 17.70
C THR A 191 -9.39 -22.58 18.63
N VAL A 192 -9.84 -21.79 19.59
CA VAL A 192 -10.81 -22.17 20.62
C VAL A 192 -12.03 -21.27 20.62
N ALA A 193 -13.16 -21.73 21.16
CA ALA A 193 -14.35 -20.92 21.32
C ALA A 193 -14.15 -19.85 22.41
N VAL A 194 -14.76 -18.69 22.21
CA VAL A 194 -14.90 -17.64 23.23
C VAL A 194 -16.34 -17.60 23.70
N THR A 195 -16.55 -17.57 25.02
CA THR A 195 -17.88 -17.54 25.64
C THR A 195 -17.98 -16.38 26.63
N SER A 196 -19.20 -16.03 27.05
CA SER A 196 -19.38 -15.14 28.21
C SER A 196 -19.03 -15.90 29.47
N GLY A 197 -18.25 -15.27 30.35
CA GLY A 197 -17.89 -15.84 31.64
C GLY A 197 -16.62 -15.25 32.22
N SER A 198 -16.41 -15.48 33.50
CA SER A 198 -15.27 -15.00 34.27
C SER A 198 -14.51 -16.11 34.96
N ASP A 199 -14.59 -17.34 34.43
CA ASP A 199 -13.87 -18.45 34.97
C ASP A 199 -12.38 -18.39 34.57
N GLY A 200 -11.51 -18.96 35.39
CA GLY A 200 -10.10 -19.07 35.12
C GLY A 200 -9.28 -17.84 35.51
N THR A 201 -8.10 -17.72 34.91
CA THR A 201 -7.14 -16.65 35.22
C THR A 201 -7.57 -15.34 34.58
N ASP A 202 -7.61 -14.28 35.36
CA ASP A 202 -7.88 -12.92 34.91
C ASP A 202 -6.69 -12.39 34.07
N LEU A 203 -6.96 -12.02 32.80
CA LEU A 203 -6.01 -11.36 31.93
C LEU A 203 -6.16 -9.82 31.96
N GLY A 204 -7.02 -9.32 32.84
CA GLY A 204 -7.29 -7.90 33.00
C GLY A 204 -8.35 -7.38 32.03
N THR A 205 -8.19 -6.12 31.68
CA THR A 205 -9.15 -5.39 30.84
C THR A 205 -8.64 -5.28 29.42
N MET A 206 -9.57 -5.46 28.48
CA MET A 206 -9.30 -5.49 27.05
C MET A 206 -9.05 -4.09 26.46
N GLN A 207 -8.03 -3.43 26.92
CA GLN A 207 -7.58 -2.13 26.41
C GLN A 207 -6.10 -2.15 25.98
N HIS A 208 -5.45 -3.30 26.05
CA HIS A 208 -4.01 -3.37 26.15
C HIS A 208 -3.25 -3.73 24.91
N THR A 209 -3.91 -3.96 23.86
CA THR A 209 -3.26 -4.34 22.62
C THR A 209 -2.74 -3.12 21.88
N THR A 210 -2.01 -2.20 22.56
CA THR A 210 -2.14 -0.86 22.08
C THR A 210 -0.86 -0.10 22.11
N ARG A 211 -0.64 0.64 21.06
CA ARG A 211 0.46 1.58 20.93
C ARG A 211 0.34 2.75 21.90
N ASN A 212 -0.86 3.10 22.36
CA ASN A 212 -1.08 4.20 23.31
C ASN A 212 -2.24 4.02 24.31
N GLY A 213 -2.77 2.82 24.46
CA GLY A 213 -3.69 2.48 25.55
C GLY A 213 -5.10 3.02 25.49
N ASN A 214 -5.60 3.49 24.33
CA ASN A 214 -6.95 4.02 24.20
C ASN A 214 -7.88 3.16 23.33
N LEU A 215 -9.16 3.52 23.24
CA LEU A 215 -10.15 2.78 22.45
C LEU A 215 -9.78 2.71 20.95
N ASN A 216 -9.18 3.75 20.40
CA ASN A 216 -8.74 3.77 19.00
C ASN A 216 -7.63 2.74 18.77
N SER A 217 -6.73 2.55 19.73
CA SER A 217 -5.72 1.51 19.69
C SER A 217 -6.32 0.11 19.73
N MET A 218 -7.41 -0.11 20.47
CA MET A 218 -8.16 -1.37 20.41
C MET A 218 -8.71 -1.63 19.00
N GLN A 219 -9.27 -0.61 18.36
CA GLN A 219 -9.74 -0.73 16.97
C GLN A 219 -8.59 -1.05 16.00
N GLU A 220 -7.46 -0.40 16.17
CA GLU A 220 -6.25 -0.66 15.40
C GLU A 220 -5.81 -2.12 15.55
N SER A 221 -5.72 -2.62 16.78
CA SER A 221 -5.35 -4.00 17.05
C SER A 221 -6.39 -5.00 16.52
N ALA A 222 -7.67 -4.63 16.57
CA ALA A 222 -8.76 -5.47 16.13
C ALA A 222 -8.92 -5.55 14.61
N TYR A 223 -8.62 -4.47 13.89
CA TYR A 223 -8.93 -4.32 12.48
C TYR A 223 -7.72 -3.99 11.60
N GLY A 224 -6.52 -4.06 12.16
CA GLY A 224 -5.26 -3.76 11.50
C GLY A 224 -4.90 -2.28 11.53
N TRP A 225 -3.62 -1.99 11.42
CA TRP A 225 -3.07 -0.64 11.44
C TRP A 225 -3.07 -0.05 10.03
N ASN A 226 -3.59 1.16 9.88
CA ASN A 226 -3.74 1.80 8.58
C ASN A 226 -2.53 2.62 8.11
N ARG A 227 -1.37 2.49 8.78
CA ARG A 227 -0.17 3.27 8.50
C ARG A 227 0.71 2.57 7.46
N TRP A 228 0.86 3.21 6.28
CA TRP A 228 1.61 2.67 5.15
C TRP A 228 3.01 2.20 5.53
N LYS A 229 3.76 3.04 6.24
CA LYS A 229 5.15 2.80 6.65
C LYS A 229 5.37 1.42 7.27
N TYR A 230 4.41 0.95 8.03
CA TYR A 230 4.49 -0.31 8.78
C TYR A 230 3.60 -1.41 8.21
N SER A 231 2.93 -1.16 7.10
CA SER A 231 1.94 -2.09 6.55
C SER A 231 2.58 -3.36 5.97
N ALA A 232 1.84 -4.47 6.05
CA ALA A 232 2.21 -5.70 5.37
C ALA A 232 2.14 -5.55 3.84
N ALA A 233 1.24 -4.70 3.35
CA ALA A 233 1.13 -4.35 1.93
C ALA A 233 2.44 -3.77 1.39
N ARG A 234 3.03 -2.79 2.11
CA ARG A 234 4.31 -2.19 1.72
C ARG A 234 5.44 -3.23 1.71
N GLN A 235 5.52 -4.06 2.76
CA GLN A 235 6.55 -5.09 2.84
C GLN A 235 6.45 -6.09 1.69
N TRP A 236 5.24 -6.55 1.38
CA TRP A 236 4.99 -7.47 0.28
C TRP A 236 5.35 -6.88 -1.08
N LEU A 237 4.91 -5.65 -1.36
CA LEU A 237 5.16 -4.96 -2.63
C LEU A 237 6.66 -4.73 -2.89
N ASN A 238 7.47 -4.56 -1.84
CA ASN A 238 8.90 -4.28 -1.95
C ASN A 238 9.80 -5.50 -1.69
N SER A 239 9.24 -6.71 -1.71
CA SER A 239 10.00 -7.91 -1.36
C SER A 239 10.26 -8.84 -2.53
N THR A 240 11.52 -9.33 -2.61
CA THR A 240 11.97 -10.44 -3.46
C THR A 240 12.07 -11.75 -2.68
N GLN A 241 11.53 -11.82 -1.46
CA GLN A 241 11.61 -13.00 -0.61
C GLN A 241 10.48 -13.98 -0.93
N PRO A 242 10.72 -15.30 -0.78
CA PRO A 242 9.69 -16.30 -0.97
C PRO A 242 8.64 -16.24 0.16
N LYS A 243 7.55 -16.96 -0.05
CA LYS A 243 6.50 -17.19 0.97
C LYS A 243 7.10 -17.57 2.32
N GLY A 244 6.52 -17.04 3.39
CA GLY A 244 7.02 -17.20 4.76
C GLY A 244 8.18 -16.28 5.13
N LYS A 245 8.73 -15.48 4.21
CA LYS A 245 9.94 -14.68 4.44
C LYS A 245 9.82 -13.19 4.13
N TRP A 246 8.80 -12.76 3.41
CA TRP A 246 8.68 -11.37 2.94
C TRP A 246 8.11 -10.39 3.98
N TRP A 247 7.68 -10.89 5.12
CA TRP A 247 7.12 -10.05 6.18
C TRP A 247 7.93 -10.19 7.47
N THR A 248 8.08 -9.08 8.19
CA THR A 248 8.60 -9.02 9.55
C THR A 248 7.68 -8.14 10.38
N LYS A 249 7.46 -8.52 11.63
CA LYS A 249 6.66 -7.68 12.52
C LYS A 249 7.31 -6.32 12.73
N GLN A 250 6.53 -5.27 12.68
CA GLN A 250 6.98 -3.89 12.81
C GLN A 250 6.89 -3.39 14.25
N ASP A 251 6.06 -4.02 15.04
CA ASP A 251 6.03 -3.86 16.49
C ASP A 251 5.60 -5.17 17.17
N ASP A 252 5.53 -5.11 18.49
CA ASP A 252 5.22 -6.27 19.31
C ASP A 252 3.81 -6.83 19.13
N TRP A 253 2.90 -6.08 18.50
CA TRP A 253 1.50 -6.45 18.32
C TRP A 253 1.17 -6.95 16.92
N ASP A 254 2.12 -6.86 15.99
CA ASP A 254 1.91 -7.29 14.61
C ASP A 254 1.74 -8.81 14.51
N ILE A 255 0.73 -9.22 13.78
CA ILE A 255 0.52 -10.59 13.33
C ILE A 255 0.69 -10.62 11.82
N ALA A 256 1.35 -11.66 11.33
CA ALA A 256 1.57 -11.86 9.92
C ALA A 256 0.26 -11.88 9.13
N PRO A 257 0.22 -11.29 7.93
CA PRO A 257 -0.93 -11.44 7.05
C PRO A 257 -1.09 -12.91 6.65
N SER A 258 -2.33 -13.35 6.49
CA SER A 258 -2.65 -14.75 6.16
C SER A 258 -2.01 -15.21 4.84
N GLN A 259 -1.72 -14.29 3.94
CA GLN A 259 -1.10 -14.58 2.64
C GLN A 259 0.40 -14.86 2.74
N LEU A 260 1.05 -14.56 3.86
CA LEU A 260 2.49 -14.80 4.04
C LEU A 260 2.87 -16.25 3.79
N ALA A 261 2.06 -17.18 4.23
CA ALA A 261 2.31 -18.62 4.08
C ALA A 261 2.14 -19.13 2.65
N THR A 262 1.46 -18.39 1.78
CA THR A 262 1.01 -18.88 0.46
C THR A 262 1.50 -18.06 -0.72
N LYS A 263 1.99 -16.84 -0.50
CA LYS A 263 2.41 -15.92 -1.56
C LYS A 263 3.88 -15.53 -1.39
N ASP A 264 4.60 -15.49 -2.48
CA ASP A 264 5.92 -14.88 -2.55
C ASP A 264 5.79 -13.35 -2.57
N GLY A 265 6.88 -12.62 -2.28
CA GLY A 265 6.92 -11.17 -2.41
C GLY A 265 6.63 -10.72 -3.84
N PHE A 266 6.03 -9.54 -4.00
CA PHE A 266 5.55 -9.05 -5.29
C PHE A 266 6.66 -8.94 -6.35
N LEU A 267 7.85 -8.49 -5.92
CA LEU A 267 9.00 -8.34 -6.82
C LEU A 267 9.54 -9.68 -7.36
N CYS A 268 9.23 -10.81 -6.73
CA CYS A 268 9.59 -12.13 -7.26
C CYS A 268 8.95 -12.39 -8.64
N GLY A 269 7.77 -11.83 -8.88
CA GLY A 269 7.01 -12.03 -10.11
C GLY A 269 7.30 -11.04 -11.22
N MET A 270 8.16 -10.05 -10.98
CA MET A 270 8.51 -9.04 -11.97
C MET A 270 9.63 -9.51 -12.89
N PRO A 271 9.61 -9.17 -14.19
CA PRO A 271 10.74 -9.39 -15.09
C PRO A 271 12.02 -8.73 -14.58
N ALA A 272 13.16 -9.36 -14.81
CA ALA A 272 14.44 -8.93 -14.29
C ALA A 272 14.90 -7.56 -14.85
N ASP A 273 14.64 -7.28 -16.12
CA ASP A 273 14.93 -6.01 -16.77
C ASP A 273 14.04 -4.88 -16.24
N MET A 274 12.76 -5.14 -15.98
CA MET A 274 11.88 -4.22 -15.30
C MET A 274 12.40 -3.90 -13.88
N LEU A 275 12.73 -4.93 -13.09
CA LEU A 275 13.30 -4.74 -11.74
C LEU A 275 14.55 -3.87 -11.73
N ALA A 276 15.42 -4.03 -12.75
CA ALA A 276 16.63 -3.22 -12.89
C ALA A 276 16.32 -1.74 -13.22
N ALA A 277 15.22 -1.48 -13.93
CA ALA A 277 14.79 -0.13 -14.29
C ALA A 277 14.15 0.64 -13.13
N LEU A 278 13.52 -0.06 -12.17
CA LEU A 278 12.80 0.57 -11.07
C LEU A 278 13.71 1.40 -10.18
N LYS A 279 13.22 2.57 -9.80
CA LYS A 279 13.88 3.45 -8.82
C LYS A 279 13.29 3.26 -7.43
N THR A 280 14.15 3.35 -6.41
CA THR A 280 13.71 3.47 -5.02
C THR A 280 13.52 4.93 -4.71
N VAL A 281 12.27 5.36 -4.59
CA VAL A 281 11.91 6.78 -4.49
C VAL A 281 11.30 7.11 -3.14
N LYS A 282 11.43 8.38 -2.76
CA LYS A 282 10.78 8.92 -1.57
C LYS A 282 9.25 8.91 -1.73
N VAL A 283 8.59 8.30 -0.77
CA VAL A 283 7.12 8.23 -0.69
C VAL A 283 6.68 8.88 0.61
N THR A 284 5.84 9.91 0.48
CA THR A 284 5.27 10.62 1.63
C THR A 284 3.87 10.12 1.91
N THR A 285 3.58 9.80 3.17
CA THR A 285 2.24 9.40 3.64
C THR A 285 1.89 10.08 4.95
N LEU A 286 0.61 10.24 5.19
CA LEU A 286 0.10 10.85 6.41
C LEU A 286 -0.51 9.79 7.31
N ALA A 287 -0.05 9.73 8.55
CA ALA A 287 -0.64 8.87 9.55
C ALA A 287 -1.99 9.43 10.03
N ASN A 288 -2.82 8.60 10.68
CA ASN A 288 -4.09 9.04 11.23
C ASN A 288 -3.92 10.03 12.40
N THR A 289 -4.97 10.83 12.65
CA THR A 289 -4.97 11.86 13.71
C THR A 289 -5.39 11.33 15.07
N VAL A 290 -5.98 10.13 15.11
CA VAL A 290 -6.63 9.62 16.34
C VAL A 290 -5.67 8.81 17.20
N ASN A 291 -4.66 8.20 16.61
CA ASN A 291 -3.73 7.32 17.31
C ASN A 291 -2.26 7.62 17.01
N ASP A 292 -1.96 8.01 15.77
CA ASP A 292 -0.59 8.21 15.27
C ASP A 292 -0.15 9.68 15.24
N GLY A 293 -0.96 10.60 15.79
CA GLY A 293 -0.58 11.99 16.02
C GLY A 293 -0.40 12.85 14.77
N ASP A 294 -1.03 12.49 13.64
CA ASP A 294 -0.98 13.27 12.40
C ASP A 294 0.46 13.44 11.83
N VAL A 295 1.34 12.50 12.10
CA VAL A 295 2.71 12.58 11.62
C VAL A 295 2.78 12.32 10.11
N THR A 296 3.77 12.95 9.49
CA THR A 296 4.14 12.67 8.10
C THR A 296 5.24 11.61 8.10
N ASP A 297 4.96 10.48 7.48
CA ASP A 297 5.94 9.42 7.27
C ASP A 297 6.64 9.58 5.93
N ILE A 298 7.92 9.29 5.92
CA ILE A 298 8.72 9.15 4.72
C ILE A 298 9.18 7.70 4.65
N THR A 299 8.99 7.08 3.49
CA THR A 299 9.56 5.78 3.14
C THR A 299 10.26 5.89 1.80
N TYR A 300 11.15 4.94 1.52
CA TYR A 300 11.76 4.77 0.21
C TYR A 300 11.32 3.44 -0.34
N ASP A 301 10.60 3.47 -1.45
CA ASP A 301 9.91 2.31 -2.00
C ASP A 301 10.17 2.17 -3.50
N ARG A 302 10.38 0.95 -3.97
CA ARG A 302 10.41 0.62 -5.41
C ARG A 302 9.00 0.49 -5.97
N VAL A 303 8.11 -0.07 -5.16
CA VAL A 303 6.71 -0.28 -5.49
C VAL A 303 5.86 0.24 -4.34
N PHE A 304 4.90 1.08 -4.68
CA PHE A 304 3.97 1.65 -3.70
C PHE A 304 2.56 1.72 -4.30
N LEU A 305 1.61 2.30 -3.59
CA LEU A 305 0.25 2.52 -4.07
C LEU A 305 0.04 4.01 -4.31
N ALA A 306 -0.79 4.37 -5.25
CA ALA A 306 -1.22 5.75 -5.38
C ALA A 306 -1.91 6.21 -4.10
N SER A 307 -1.63 7.45 -3.65
CA SER A 307 -2.44 8.10 -2.62
C SER A 307 -3.76 8.59 -3.21
N MET A 308 -4.73 8.86 -2.35
CA MET A 308 -5.96 9.51 -2.79
C MET A 308 -5.71 10.87 -3.42
N SER A 309 -4.75 11.65 -2.90
CA SER A 309 -4.36 12.94 -3.50
C SER A 309 -3.81 12.76 -4.91
N GLN A 310 -2.93 11.78 -5.13
CA GLN A 310 -2.42 11.47 -6.47
C GLN A 310 -3.52 11.05 -7.44
N MET A 311 -4.57 10.38 -6.96
CA MET A 311 -5.76 10.02 -7.73
C MET A 311 -6.77 11.16 -7.88
N ASN A 312 -6.38 12.41 -7.61
CA ASN A 312 -7.25 13.58 -7.70
C ASN A 312 -8.47 13.54 -6.77
N VAL A 313 -8.34 12.93 -5.60
CA VAL A 313 -9.38 12.89 -4.55
C VAL A 313 -9.06 13.94 -3.48
N ASN A 314 -10.07 14.73 -3.10
CA ASN A 314 -9.94 15.75 -2.06
C ASN A 314 -9.69 15.11 -0.69
N MET A 315 -8.51 15.36 -0.13
CA MET A 315 -8.11 14.91 1.20
C MET A 315 -7.80 16.12 2.07
N SER A 316 -7.93 15.96 3.39
CA SER A 316 -7.64 17.06 4.34
C SER A 316 -6.20 17.57 4.30
N LYS A 317 -5.29 16.75 3.83
CA LYS A 317 -3.89 17.07 3.50
C LYS A 317 -3.46 16.23 2.30
N GLU A 318 -2.53 16.76 1.52
CA GLU A 318 -2.01 16.12 0.34
C GLU A 318 -0.88 15.14 0.65
N GLU A 319 -0.86 14.04 -0.09
CA GLU A 319 0.16 12.97 -0.01
C GLU A 319 0.82 12.77 -1.38
N GLY A 320 1.40 13.82 -1.93
CA GLY A 320 2.02 13.85 -3.25
C GLY A 320 1.22 14.65 -4.29
N THR A 321 1.86 14.91 -5.41
CA THR A 321 1.30 15.68 -6.53
C THR A 321 0.18 14.91 -7.21
N VAL A 322 -0.89 15.60 -7.62
CA VAL A 322 -1.97 15.00 -8.43
C VAL A 322 -1.40 14.53 -9.76
N HIS A 323 -1.61 13.26 -10.09
CA HIS A 323 -1.19 12.71 -11.38
C HIS A 323 -2.11 13.19 -12.50
N GLU A 324 -1.54 13.73 -13.58
CA GLU A 324 -2.31 14.23 -14.72
C GLU A 324 -3.21 13.17 -15.36
N TYR A 325 -2.82 11.91 -15.38
CA TYR A 325 -3.67 10.80 -15.81
C TYR A 325 -5.01 10.82 -15.07
N TRP A 326 -4.98 10.92 -13.74
CA TRP A 326 -6.17 10.93 -12.92
C TRP A 326 -6.97 12.22 -13.05
N GLN A 327 -6.27 13.37 -13.20
CA GLN A 327 -6.91 14.66 -13.44
C GLN A 327 -7.66 14.66 -14.77
N ARG A 328 -7.06 14.15 -15.84
CA ARG A 328 -7.73 13.98 -17.15
C ARG A 328 -8.89 12.99 -17.05
N ARG A 329 -8.67 11.85 -16.37
CA ARG A 329 -9.67 10.80 -16.24
C ARG A 329 -10.89 11.22 -15.43
N THR A 330 -10.73 11.98 -14.36
CA THR A 330 -11.84 12.57 -13.60
C THR A 330 -12.50 13.76 -14.33
N ASN A 331 -11.88 14.23 -15.40
CA ASN A 331 -12.27 15.44 -16.13
C ASN A 331 -12.48 16.65 -15.21
N SER A 332 -11.65 16.77 -14.17
CA SER A 332 -11.76 17.80 -13.17
C SER A 332 -10.40 18.38 -12.81
N LYS A 333 -10.28 19.71 -12.92
CA LYS A 333 -9.11 20.45 -12.47
C LYS A 333 -9.07 20.58 -10.95
N THR A 334 -10.20 20.40 -10.28
CA THR A 334 -10.30 20.37 -8.82
C THR A 334 -10.45 18.93 -8.35
N PRO A 335 -9.91 18.56 -7.20
CA PRO A 335 -10.07 17.22 -6.65
C PRO A 335 -11.53 16.82 -6.50
N ILE A 336 -11.83 15.55 -6.81
CA ILE A 336 -13.16 14.98 -6.60
C ILE A 336 -13.39 14.68 -5.12
N GLU A 337 -14.63 14.73 -4.67
CA GLU A 337 -14.97 14.53 -3.28
C GLU A 337 -14.93 13.04 -2.89
N PRO A 338 -14.36 12.68 -1.73
CA PRO A 338 -14.51 11.34 -1.18
C PRO A 338 -15.98 11.09 -0.80
N TRP A 339 -16.32 9.86 -0.50
CA TRP A 339 -17.66 9.39 -0.10
C TRP A 339 -18.71 9.49 -1.21
N LYS A 340 -18.26 9.62 -2.46
CA LYS A 340 -19.08 9.62 -3.67
C LYS A 340 -18.59 8.54 -4.62
N THR A 341 -19.43 8.22 -5.62
CA THR A 341 -19.17 7.19 -6.62
C THR A 341 -18.78 7.84 -7.96
N TYR A 342 -17.66 7.37 -8.49
CA TYR A 342 -17.10 7.81 -9.76
C TYR A 342 -16.75 6.57 -10.60
N PRO A 343 -17.59 6.15 -11.55
CA PRO A 343 -17.33 4.93 -12.35
C PRO A 343 -15.96 4.91 -13.02
N ILE A 344 -15.38 6.08 -13.26
CA ILE A 344 -14.06 6.25 -13.84
C ILE A 344 -12.94 5.71 -12.94
N MET A 345 -13.19 5.56 -11.63
CA MET A 345 -12.22 5.03 -10.65
C MET A 345 -12.21 3.50 -10.61
N ILE A 346 -13.14 2.82 -11.26
CA ILE A 346 -13.23 1.35 -11.26
C ILE A 346 -11.92 0.76 -11.80
N ARG A 347 -11.42 -0.25 -11.09
CA ARG A 347 -10.27 -1.06 -11.48
C ARG A 347 -10.69 -2.52 -11.62
N TYR A 348 -10.09 -3.20 -12.57
CA TYR A 348 -10.39 -4.58 -12.90
C TYR A 348 -9.24 -5.51 -12.53
N SER A 349 -9.56 -6.76 -12.22
CA SER A 349 -8.58 -7.78 -11.82
C SER A 349 -7.71 -8.21 -13.00
N ALA A 350 -6.40 -8.40 -12.78
CA ALA A 350 -5.52 -9.05 -13.74
C ALA A 350 -5.89 -10.52 -14.01
N ALA A 351 -6.66 -11.13 -13.13
CA ALA A 351 -7.07 -12.54 -13.30
C ALA A 351 -8.03 -12.75 -14.48
N ASN A 352 -8.84 -11.72 -14.85
CA ASN A 352 -9.85 -11.88 -15.90
C ASN A 352 -10.21 -10.59 -16.66
N HIS A 353 -9.62 -9.45 -16.29
CA HIS A 353 -9.77 -8.12 -16.91
C HIS A 353 -11.19 -7.53 -16.91
N THR A 354 -12.16 -8.18 -16.28
CA THR A 354 -13.58 -7.82 -16.31
C THR A 354 -14.23 -7.67 -14.94
N SER A 355 -13.68 -8.31 -13.90
CA SER A 355 -14.23 -8.23 -12.55
C SER A 355 -13.76 -6.94 -11.86
N PRO A 356 -14.68 -6.01 -11.51
CA PRO A 356 -14.33 -4.83 -10.75
C PRO A 356 -13.91 -5.21 -9.33
N GLN A 357 -12.93 -4.51 -8.79
CA GLN A 357 -12.27 -4.86 -7.53
C GLN A 357 -12.39 -3.76 -6.48
N HIS A 358 -12.25 -4.17 -5.21
CA HIS A 358 -11.96 -3.29 -4.09
C HIS A 358 -10.45 -3.03 -4.03
N VAL A 359 -10.03 -1.79 -4.22
CA VAL A 359 -8.61 -1.46 -4.40
C VAL A 359 -8.14 -0.52 -3.31
N PHE A 360 -7.21 -0.94 -2.48
CA PHE A 360 -6.58 -0.08 -1.49
C PHE A 360 -5.70 0.99 -2.14
N SER A 361 -5.71 2.18 -1.53
CA SER A 361 -4.64 3.18 -1.68
C SER A 361 -3.64 3.07 -0.52
N ARG A 362 -2.58 3.88 -0.54
CA ARG A 362 -1.70 3.99 0.64
C ARG A 362 -2.20 4.98 1.69
N SER A 363 -3.25 5.74 1.40
CA SER A 363 -3.76 6.80 2.28
C SER A 363 -4.53 6.23 3.46
N ALA A 364 -4.14 6.59 4.67
CA ALA A 364 -4.93 6.34 5.86
C ALA A 364 -6.21 7.17 5.85
N SER A 365 -7.32 6.61 6.35
CA SER A 365 -8.48 7.41 6.73
C SER A 365 -8.14 8.19 7.99
N ARG A 366 -7.94 9.49 7.85
CA ARG A 366 -7.35 10.36 8.88
C ARG A 366 -8.07 10.32 10.24
N GLY A 367 -9.38 10.20 10.24
CA GLY A 367 -10.21 10.13 11.45
C GLY A 367 -10.42 8.73 12.01
N SER A 368 -9.64 7.74 11.58
CA SER A 368 -9.76 6.35 12.02
C SER A 368 -8.38 5.72 12.27
N ALA A 369 -8.25 4.95 13.34
CA ALA A 369 -6.98 4.26 13.65
C ALA A 369 -6.71 3.05 12.77
N ASN A 370 -7.73 2.51 12.10
CA ASN A 370 -7.69 1.21 11.43
C ASN A 370 -8.17 1.22 9.98
N ASN A 371 -8.78 2.31 9.50
CA ASN A 371 -9.34 2.33 8.16
C ASN A 371 -8.36 2.92 7.15
N VAL A 372 -8.23 2.24 6.02
CA VAL A 372 -7.48 2.65 4.83
C VAL A 372 -8.47 3.16 3.78
N MET A 373 -8.12 4.21 3.07
CA MET A 373 -8.91 4.70 1.94
C MET A 373 -8.81 3.69 0.79
N TYR A 374 -9.93 3.48 0.09
CA TYR A 374 -9.98 2.53 -1.02
C TYR A 374 -11.02 2.94 -2.07
N VAL A 375 -10.90 2.35 -3.25
CA VAL A 375 -11.91 2.45 -4.31
C VAL A 375 -12.76 1.19 -4.30
N TYR A 376 -14.07 1.37 -4.21
CA TYR A 376 -15.08 0.30 -4.24
C TYR A 376 -15.31 -0.21 -5.66
N THR A 377 -15.88 -1.41 -5.82
CA THR A 377 -16.18 -2.02 -7.13
C THR A 377 -17.05 -1.18 -8.07
N SER A 378 -17.85 -0.28 -7.55
CA SER A 378 -18.65 0.69 -8.34
C SER A 378 -17.91 2.00 -8.63
N GLY A 379 -16.64 2.16 -8.20
CA GLY A 379 -15.89 3.40 -8.27
C GLY A 379 -16.16 4.36 -7.10
N GLY A 380 -16.84 3.91 -6.05
CA GLY A 380 -17.01 4.69 -4.82
C GLY A 380 -15.69 4.85 -4.08
N VAL A 381 -15.39 6.08 -3.63
CA VAL A 381 -14.21 6.37 -2.82
C VAL A 381 -14.60 6.36 -1.36
N TYR A 382 -14.16 5.37 -0.61
CA TYR A 382 -14.54 5.13 0.79
C TYR A 382 -13.33 4.74 1.63
N ASN A 383 -13.58 4.38 2.89
CA ASN A 383 -12.60 3.74 3.76
C ASN A 383 -13.08 2.36 4.23
N THR A 384 -12.14 1.51 4.59
CA THR A 384 -12.41 0.19 5.15
C THR A 384 -11.25 -0.27 6.03
N THR A 385 -11.49 -1.29 6.84
CA THR A 385 -10.49 -1.79 7.78
C THR A 385 -9.27 -2.40 7.09
N ALA A 386 -8.09 -2.14 7.63
CA ALA A 386 -6.80 -2.56 7.06
C ALA A 386 -6.62 -4.09 6.97
N TRP A 387 -7.38 -4.86 7.75
CA TRP A 387 -7.27 -6.32 7.76
C TRP A 387 -7.99 -7.03 6.61
N TYR A 388 -8.85 -6.34 5.86
CA TYR A 388 -9.46 -6.95 4.68
C TYR A 388 -8.40 -7.30 3.63
N SER A 389 -8.63 -8.40 2.95
CA SER A 389 -7.78 -8.85 1.84
C SER A 389 -8.29 -8.25 0.52
N TYR A 390 -8.00 -6.97 0.28
CA TYR A 390 -8.31 -6.30 -0.97
C TYR A 390 -7.09 -6.29 -1.90
N VAL A 391 -7.32 -5.97 -3.15
CA VAL A 391 -6.29 -5.96 -4.19
C VAL A 391 -5.58 -4.61 -4.26
N TYR A 392 -4.49 -4.58 -5.01
CA TYR A 392 -3.65 -3.39 -5.20
C TYR A 392 -3.52 -3.06 -6.69
N ALA A 393 -3.41 -1.77 -7.00
CA ALA A 393 -2.89 -1.26 -8.26
C ALA A 393 -1.49 -0.68 -7.96
N PRO A 394 -0.42 -1.48 -8.11
CA PRO A 394 0.93 -1.03 -7.81
C PRO A 394 1.37 0.14 -8.70
N LEU A 395 2.15 1.04 -8.12
CA LEU A 395 2.75 2.20 -8.75
C LEU A 395 4.26 2.10 -8.62
N VAL A 396 4.97 2.38 -9.69
CA VAL A 396 6.44 2.36 -9.77
C VAL A 396 6.97 3.62 -10.43
N VAL A 397 8.26 3.89 -10.26
CA VAL A 397 8.98 4.95 -10.96
C VAL A 397 10.18 4.36 -11.69
N VAL A 398 10.38 4.78 -12.93
CA VAL A 398 11.53 4.43 -13.76
C VAL A 398 12.30 5.67 -14.22
#